data_d3d2b8bf3e9f9428368e51422901b14f
#
_entry.id   d3d2b8bf3e9f9428368e51422901b14f
#
_cell.length_a   1.000
_cell.length_b   1.000
_cell.length_c   1.000
_cell.angle_alpha   90.00
_cell.angle_beta   90.00
_cell.angle_gamma   90.00
#
_symmetry.space_group_name_H-M   'P 1'
#
loop_
_entity.id
_entity.type
_entity.pdbx_description
1 polymer ?
#
loop_
_entity_poly.entity_id
_entity_poly.type
_entity_poly.pdbx_seq_one_letter_code
_entity_poly.pdbx_strand_id
1 'polypeptide(L)'
;MAEYLSPGVYVEEFDSGAQPLEGASTSTAGFIGLAQRGATQGLPELITSIADFKRVFGSYLSENAFGSYRFLAYAVDQFFTNGGSRCYVMRVAPSDAVPASNTSAEASVLSLTAKNPGAWGNQIRAAIVPASKAKTQIFELLGDPAESKRYRVKSSAGFNVGDVVAFEDANGKQYNRIVSSQDNLIELESALEGGLEVVDNQLLPTKVLTTCEFTLHIFYGDEAEVFEKLSLNVAAANHIGKSMDRSGLLSALDLSTASAEAVPPFTVISGLPEEAGKYDIVFGNGSDGSIANLSAGDFIGEDNGPGRRTGIQSFIDNDVVSIMAIPGVTDPNVQLSLVAHCENLGSRFAILDIPREKTKVADVMTHRNIFDSSYCAMYNPWLQVFDPLDKRNIFIPPSGTVAGIYSRSDNTRGVQKAPANEVLRGVSGLEVQYNNGEQDILNPAGVNLIRHFTGQGTRVWGARTCSSNGLWKYINVRRLFIFVEQSIKNGTNWVVFEPNHEPLWARVQRTIDAFLTRVWRDGALAGTSPQEAFYINIGRQTMTQDDIDNGRLICVIGIAPVKPAEFVIFRITQKTGSE
;
A
#
# COMPACT_ATOMS: atom_id res chain seq x y z
N MET A 1 5.48 -17.37 48.94
CA MET A 1 5.27 -16.12 49.67
C MET A 1 6.51 -15.84 50.49
N ALA A 2 7.14 -14.70 50.30
CA ALA A 2 8.29 -14.31 51.12
C ALA A 2 7.77 -14.04 52.54
N GLU A 3 8.30 -14.73 53.57
CA GLU A 3 7.96 -14.51 54.95
C GLU A 3 8.75 -13.29 55.46
N TYR A 4 8.05 -12.19 55.76
CA TYR A 4 8.65 -10.96 56.30
C TYR A 4 8.87 -11.16 57.82
N LEU A 5 10.13 -11.19 58.24
CA LEU A 5 10.52 -11.52 59.63
C LEU A 5 10.87 -10.30 60.49
N SER A 6 10.95 -9.09 59.92
CA SER A 6 11.27 -7.87 60.65
C SER A 6 10.32 -6.71 60.32
N PRO A 7 10.06 -5.81 61.25
CA PRO A 7 9.25 -4.61 60.95
C PRO A 7 9.99 -3.73 59.95
N GLY A 8 9.31 -3.44 58.78
CA GLY A 8 9.90 -2.61 57.70
C GLY A 8 8.85 -2.31 56.64
N VAL A 9 9.17 -1.38 55.74
CA VAL A 9 8.41 -1.13 54.52
C VAL A 9 8.98 -2.02 53.43
N TYR A 10 8.20 -2.94 52.93
CA TYR A 10 8.59 -3.84 51.87
C TYR A 10 7.90 -3.38 50.58
N VAL A 11 8.66 -3.20 49.51
CA VAL A 11 8.16 -2.89 48.18
C VAL A 11 8.25 -4.16 47.37
N GLU A 12 7.12 -4.74 47.06
CA GLU A 12 7.06 -5.82 46.06
C GLU A 12 6.68 -5.23 44.70
N GLU A 13 7.50 -5.49 43.70
CA GLU A 13 7.09 -5.27 42.32
C GLU A 13 6.11 -6.39 41.93
N PHE A 14 4.85 -6.03 41.85
CA PHE A 14 3.81 -6.93 41.35
C PHE A 14 3.50 -6.54 39.90
N ASP A 15 3.85 -7.39 38.97
CA ASP A 15 3.39 -7.27 37.60
C ASP A 15 1.88 -7.50 37.59
N SER A 16 1.11 -6.42 37.45
CA SER A 16 -0.37 -6.47 37.50
C SER A 16 -0.96 -7.23 36.30
N GLY A 17 -0.14 -7.63 35.32
CA GLY A 17 -0.54 -8.44 34.16
C GLY A 17 -1.61 -7.80 33.26
N ALA A 18 -2.03 -6.58 33.56
CA ALA A 18 -3.00 -5.86 32.75
C ALA A 18 -2.25 -5.06 31.66
N GLN A 19 -2.18 -5.60 30.47
CA GLN A 19 -1.78 -4.82 29.30
C GLN A 19 -2.92 -3.84 28.97
N PRO A 20 -2.66 -2.51 28.94
CA PRO A 20 -3.69 -1.55 28.57
C PRO A 20 -4.12 -1.77 27.12
N LEU A 21 -5.43 -1.86 26.87
CA LEU A 21 -5.97 -1.87 25.52
C LEU A 21 -5.73 -0.51 24.86
N GLU A 22 -5.02 -0.51 23.75
CA GLU A 22 -4.88 0.66 22.89
C GLU A 22 -6.05 0.77 21.92
N GLY A 23 -6.49 2.00 21.61
CA GLY A 23 -7.54 2.24 20.63
C GLY A 23 -7.05 1.91 19.20
N ALA A 24 -7.84 1.13 18.45
CA ALA A 24 -7.57 0.86 17.04
C ALA A 24 -7.61 2.16 16.22
N SER A 25 -6.89 2.19 15.10
CA SER A 25 -6.92 3.32 14.18
C SER A 25 -8.29 3.43 13.49
N THR A 26 -8.86 4.64 13.47
CA THR A 26 -10.13 4.93 12.79
C THR A 26 -9.94 5.85 11.57
N SER A 27 -8.77 6.45 11.42
CA SER A 27 -8.52 7.55 10.48
C SER A 27 -7.66 7.19 9.27
N THR A 28 -7.32 5.91 9.10
CA THR A 28 -6.52 5.43 7.96
C THR A 28 -7.44 5.05 6.81
N ALA A 29 -7.25 5.69 5.65
CA ALA A 29 -8.03 5.42 4.45
C ALA A 29 -7.35 4.39 3.52
N GLY A 30 -8.15 3.63 2.76
CA GLY A 30 -7.74 2.81 1.64
C GLY A 30 -8.41 3.30 0.36
N PHE A 31 -7.60 3.57 -0.67
CA PHE A 31 -8.08 4.02 -1.97
C PHE A 31 -7.69 3.04 -3.07
N ILE A 32 -8.60 2.84 -4.01
CA ILE A 32 -8.39 1.99 -5.18
C ILE A 32 -8.74 2.80 -6.43
N GLY A 33 -7.91 2.72 -7.46
CA GLY A 33 -8.19 3.42 -8.71
C GLY A 33 -7.02 3.38 -9.69
N LEU A 34 -7.17 4.10 -10.81
CA LEU A 34 -6.14 4.20 -11.83
C LEU A 34 -5.08 5.24 -11.45
N ALA A 35 -3.84 4.95 -11.81
CA ALA A 35 -2.69 5.84 -11.65
C ALA A 35 -1.69 5.63 -12.79
N GLN A 36 -0.76 6.56 -12.98
CA GLN A 36 0.24 6.47 -14.04
C GLN A 36 1.17 5.28 -13.87
N ARG A 37 1.58 5.00 -12.62
CA ARG A 37 2.49 3.91 -12.25
C ARG A 37 2.13 3.34 -10.88
N GLY A 38 2.87 2.38 -10.39
CA GLY A 38 2.65 1.71 -9.10
C GLY A 38 2.13 0.29 -9.26
N ALA A 39 2.26 -0.48 -8.19
CA ALA A 39 1.89 -1.88 -8.17
C ALA A 39 0.38 -2.10 -8.41
N THR A 40 0.04 -3.08 -9.23
CA THR A 40 -1.34 -3.50 -9.53
C THR A 40 -1.74 -4.77 -8.78
N GLN A 41 -0.80 -5.37 -8.07
CA GLN A 41 -1.01 -6.57 -7.25
C GLN A 41 -0.13 -6.52 -6.00
N GLY A 42 -0.51 -7.28 -5.00
CA GLY A 42 0.22 -7.40 -3.74
C GLY A 42 -0.39 -6.58 -2.63
N LEU A 43 0.45 -6.05 -1.73
CA LEU A 43 -0.01 -5.22 -0.63
C LEU A 43 -0.22 -3.78 -1.12
N PRO A 44 -1.28 -3.10 -0.66
CA PRO A 44 -1.47 -1.68 -0.93
C PRO A 44 -0.31 -0.85 -0.36
N GLU A 45 0.11 0.18 -1.09
CA GLU A 45 1.22 1.05 -0.72
C GLU A 45 0.81 2.10 0.30
N LEU A 46 1.62 2.28 1.34
CA LEU A 46 1.43 3.33 2.34
C LEU A 46 1.84 4.69 1.79
N ILE A 47 0.94 5.65 1.84
CA ILE A 47 1.13 7.02 1.38
C ILE A 47 0.90 7.97 2.56
N THR A 48 1.85 8.87 2.79
CA THR A 48 1.85 9.82 3.91
C THR A 48 1.68 11.29 3.49
N SER A 49 1.75 11.57 2.20
CA SER A 49 1.54 12.90 1.63
C SER A 49 1.20 12.81 0.14
N ILE A 50 0.67 13.90 -0.42
CA ILE A 50 0.45 13.98 -1.89
C ILE A 50 1.77 13.96 -2.68
N ALA A 51 2.86 14.47 -2.11
CA ALA A 51 4.18 14.36 -2.72
C ALA A 51 4.66 12.91 -2.79
N ASP A 52 4.44 12.15 -1.72
CA ASP A 52 4.72 10.73 -1.67
C ASP A 52 3.86 9.93 -2.68
N PHE A 53 2.55 10.25 -2.77
CA PHE A 53 1.69 9.69 -3.80
C PHE A 53 2.23 9.93 -5.21
N LYS A 54 2.63 11.15 -5.52
CA LYS A 54 3.18 11.50 -6.84
C LYS A 54 4.48 10.75 -7.14
N ARG A 55 5.31 10.55 -6.14
CA ARG A 55 6.54 9.77 -6.26
C ARG A 55 6.27 8.30 -6.58
N VAL A 56 5.26 7.68 -5.95
CA VAL A 56 4.96 6.24 -6.12
C VAL A 56 4.03 5.99 -7.30
N PHE A 57 2.95 6.76 -7.43
CA PHE A 57 1.85 6.52 -8.38
C PHE A 57 1.82 7.48 -9.57
N GLY A 58 2.67 8.50 -9.58
CA GLY A 58 2.68 9.53 -10.59
C GLY A 58 1.70 10.67 -10.30
N SER A 59 1.49 11.53 -11.28
CA SER A 59 0.69 12.74 -11.16
C SER A 59 -0.80 12.50 -11.48
N TYR A 60 -1.53 13.59 -11.66
CA TYR A 60 -2.93 13.56 -12.09
C TYR A 60 -3.08 12.95 -13.49
N LEU A 61 -4.18 12.28 -13.74
CA LEU A 61 -4.49 11.64 -15.02
C LEU A 61 -5.33 12.58 -15.90
N SER A 62 -5.07 12.57 -17.21
CA SER A 62 -5.81 13.37 -18.17
C SER A 62 -7.22 12.79 -18.43
N GLU A 63 -8.18 13.68 -18.68
CA GLU A 63 -9.53 13.28 -19.03
C GLU A 63 -9.59 12.52 -20.36
N ASN A 64 -8.78 12.95 -21.33
CA ASN A 64 -8.76 12.34 -22.67
C ASN A 64 -8.33 10.87 -22.66
N ALA A 65 -7.37 10.51 -21.82
CA ALA A 65 -6.84 9.14 -21.77
C ALA A 65 -7.61 8.23 -20.78
N PHE A 66 -8.10 8.79 -19.65
CA PHE A 66 -8.62 8.00 -18.53
C PHE A 66 -10.10 8.27 -18.21
N GLY A 67 -10.74 9.23 -18.89
CA GLY A 67 -12.17 9.54 -18.76
C GLY A 67 -12.62 9.68 -17.30
N SER A 68 -13.68 8.96 -16.94
CA SER A 68 -14.27 8.97 -15.60
C SER A 68 -13.48 8.18 -14.54
N TYR A 69 -12.37 7.56 -14.90
CA TYR A 69 -11.56 6.78 -13.95
C TYR A 69 -10.32 7.53 -13.41
N ARG A 70 -10.16 8.81 -13.75
CA ARG A 70 -8.98 9.64 -13.44
C ARG A 70 -8.87 10.15 -12.00
N PHE A 71 -9.82 9.83 -11.12
CA PHE A 71 -10.01 10.60 -9.88
C PHE A 71 -9.17 10.16 -8.67
N LEU A 72 -8.38 9.08 -8.75
CA LEU A 72 -7.59 8.59 -7.61
C LEU A 72 -6.64 9.67 -7.05
N ALA A 73 -5.84 10.31 -7.90
CA ALA A 73 -4.89 11.35 -7.49
C ALA A 73 -5.58 12.56 -6.82
N TYR A 74 -6.71 12.98 -7.38
CA TYR A 74 -7.52 14.06 -6.81
C TYR A 74 -8.13 13.68 -5.46
N ALA A 75 -8.58 12.44 -5.30
CA ALA A 75 -9.13 11.95 -4.05
C ALA A 75 -8.09 11.90 -2.94
N VAL A 76 -6.87 11.42 -3.26
CA VAL A 76 -5.75 11.39 -2.31
C VAL A 76 -5.31 12.80 -1.93
N ASP A 77 -5.22 13.74 -2.90
CA ASP A 77 -4.91 15.15 -2.64
C ASP A 77 -5.96 15.79 -1.71
N GLN A 78 -7.23 15.60 -2.01
CA GLN A 78 -8.34 16.08 -1.19
C GLN A 78 -8.40 15.42 0.20
N PHE A 79 -8.02 14.15 0.31
CA PHE A 79 -7.89 13.47 1.59
C PHE A 79 -6.89 14.18 2.51
N PHE A 80 -5.68 14.44 2.02
CA PHE A 80 -4.66 15.16 2.81
C PHE A 80 -5.06 16.61 3.07
N THR A 81 -5.61 17.32 2.09
CA THR A 81 -6.09 18.70 2.24
C THR A 81 -7.16 18.82 3.33
N ASN A 82 -8.00 17.80 3.50
CA ASN A 82 -9.09 17.79 4.47
C ASN A 82 -8.74 17.16 5.81
N GLY A 83 -7.49 16.79 6.04
CA GLY A 83 -6.97 16.39 7.36
C GLY A 83 -6.64 14.91 7.50
N GLY A 84 -6.60 14.18 6.41
CA GLY A 84 -6.01 12.84 6.38
C GLY A 84 -4.51 12.90 6.66
N SER A 85 -3.99 11.90 7.33
CA SER A 85 -2.57 11.80 7.69
C SER A 85 -1.84 10.68 6.99
N ARG A 86 -2.53 9.59 6.68
CA ARG A 86 -1.99 8.42 6.00
C ARG A 86 -3.10 7.65 5.28
N CYS A 87 -2.79 7.12 4.12
CA CYS A 87 -3.67 6.23 3.40
C CYS A 87 -2.88 5.10 2.73
N TYR A 88 -3.58 4.04 2.40
CA TYR A 88 -3.06 2.95 1.57
C TYR A 88 -3.70 3.03 0.20
N VAL A 89 -2.92 2.80 -0.83
CA VAL A 89 -3.38 2.91 -2.22
C VAL A 89 -3.07 1.62 -2.96
N MET A 90 -4.06 1.11 -3.71
CA MET A 90 -3.90 0.04 -4.68
C MET A 90 -4.27 0.56 -6.07
N ARG A 91 -3.33 0.40 -7.00
CA ARG A 91 -3.57 0.74 -8.40
C ARG A 91 -4.35 -0.34 -9.12
N VAL A 92 -5.28 0.07 -9.96
CA VAL A 92 -5.91 -0.76 -10.99
C VAL A 92 -5.37 -0.33 -12.36
N ALA A 93 -5.19 -1.27 -13.25
CA ALA A 93 -4.81 -1.01 -14.65
C ALA A 93 -5.66 -1.88 -15.58
N PRO A 94 -5.95 -1.41 -16.82
CA PRO A 94 -6.61 -2.23 -17.83
C PRO A 94 -5.83 -3.53 -18.09
N SER A 95 -6.53 -4.58 -18.47
CA SER A 95 -5.94 -5.91 -18.72
C SER A 95 -4.93 -5.93 -19.88
N ASP A 96 -5.00 -4.95 -20.77
CA ASP A 96 -4.09 -4.76 -21.92
C ASP A 96 -2.96 -3.75 -21.62
N ALA A 97 -2.81 -3.31 -20.37
CA ALA A 97 -1.67 -2.48 -19.96
C ALA A 97 -0.37 -3.30 -19.95
N VAL A 98 0.68 -2.77 -20.52
CA VAL A 98 1.96 -3.48 -20.72
C VAL A 98 3.10 -2.67 -20.09
N PRO A 99 4.03 -3.31 -19.36
CA PRO A 99 5.24 -2.64 -18.91
C PRO A 99 6.18 -2.34 -20.09
N ALA A 100 6.87 -1.21 -20.01
CA ALA A 100 7.92 -0.91 -20.98
C ALA A 100 9.10 -1.88 -20.82
N SER A 101 9.76 -2.20 -21.93
CA SER A 101 10.95 -3.05 -21.96
C SER A 101 12.07 -2.38 -22.73
N ASN A 102 13.30 -2.86 -22.53
CA ASN A 102 14.43 -2.41 -23.34
C ASN A 102 14.18 -2.79 -24.81
N THR A 103 14.36 -1.81 -25.69
CA THR A 103 14.03 -1.93 -27.13
C THR A 103 15.16 -2.49 -27.99
N SER A 104 16.35 -2.74 -27.43
CA SER A 104 17.45 -3.39 -28.13
C SER A 104 17.08 -4.85 -28.41
N ALA A 105 16.70 -5.11 -29.63
CA ALA A 105 16.03 -6.33 -30.10
C ALA A 105 16.84 -7.63 -29.98
N GLU A 106 18.12 -7.56 -29.67
CA GLU A 106 19.00 -8.72 -29.61
C GLU A 106 19.63 -8.97 -28.25
N ALA A 107 19.05 -8.41 -27.20
CA ALA A 107 19.45 -8.73 -25.84
C ALA A 107 19.09 -10.16 -25.48
N SER A 108 19.91 -11.09 -25.90
CA SER A 108 19.66 -12.51 -25.69
C SER A 108 19.87 -12.97 -24.25
N VAL A 109 20.43 -12.14 -23.37
CA VAL A 109 20.94 -12.57 -22.06
C VAL A 109 20.36 -11.76 -20.89
N LEU A 110 19.90 -10.54 -21.12
CA LEU A 110 19.32 -9.68 -20.08
C LEU A 110 18.07 -8.95 -20.59
N SER A 111 16.93 -9.23 -19.99
CA SER A 111 15.68 -8.50 -20.22
C SER A 111 15.41 -7.55 -19.07
N LEU A 112 15.36 -6.25 -19.35
CA LEU A 112 14.98 -5.20 -18.40
C LEU A 112 13.57 -4.73 -18.72
N THR A 113 12.69 -4.72 -17.72
CA THR A 113 11.31 -4.27 -17.87
C THR A 113 10.96 -3.27 -16.78
N ALA A 114 10.09 -2.32 -17.08
CA ALA A 114 9.52 -1.45 -16.06
C ALA A 114 8.82 -2.28 -14.98
N LYS A 115 8.95 -1.88 -13.72
CA LYS A 115 8.42 -2.62 -12.56
C LYS A 115 6.92 -2.88 -12.66
N ASN A 116 6.20 -1.96 -13.30
CA ASN A 116 4.75 -1.97 -13.40
C ASN A 116 4.30 -1.56 -14.82
N PRO A 117 3.13 -2.02 -15.30
CA PRO A 117 2.62 -1.64 -16.61
C PRO A 117 2.33 -0.13 -16.70
N GLY A 118 2.44 0.42 -17.90
CA GLY A 118 2.08 1.80 -18.20
C GLY A 118 3.06 2.48 -19.15
N ALA A 119 2.59 3.52 -19.83
CA ALA A 119 3.39 4.35 -20.75
C ALA A 119 4.53 5.12 -20.03
N TRP A 120 4.45 5.27 -18.72
CA TRP A 120 5.48 5.92 -17.89
C TRP A 120 6.86 5.29 -18.07
N GLY A 121 6.90 3.96 -18.22
CA GLY A 121 8.13 3.20 -18.38
C GLY A 121 8.90 3.55 -19.64
N ASN A 122 8.25 4.09 -20.67
CA ASN A 122 8.92 4.57 -21.90
C ASN A 122 9.85 5.77 -21.67
N GLN A 123 9.69 6.44 -20.52
CA GLN A 123 10.52 7.58 -20.12
C GLN A 123 11.74 7.15 -19.28
N ILE A 124 11.81 5.89 -18.89
CA ILE A 124 12.97 5.36 -18.18
C ILE A 124 14.19 5.41 -19.11
N ARG A 125 15.33 5.77 -18.55
CA ARG A 125 16.64 5.68 -19.17
C ARG A 125 17.54 4.88 -18.25
N ALA A 126 18.33 3.99 -18.79
CA ALA A 126 19.32 3.28 -18.01
C ALA A 126 20.67 3.30 -18.72
N ALA A 127 21.73 3.15 -17.96
CA ALA A 127 23.08 3.04 -18.49
C ALA A 127 23.85 1.94 -17.76
N ILE A 128 24.51 1.07 -18.50
CA ILE A 128 25.44 0.09 -17.98
C ILE A 128 26.85 0.64 -18.07
N VAL A 129 27.58 0.63 -16.96
CA VAL A 129 29.00 0.99 -16.88
C VAL A 129 29.78 -0.25 -16.44
N PRO A 130 30.79 -0.72 -17.22
CA PRO A 130 31.63 -1.83 -16.81
C PRO A 130 32.27 -1.59 -15.45
N ALA A 131 32.28 -2.63 -14.62
CA ALA A 131 32.87 -2.61 -13.28
C ALA A 131 33.59 -3.94 -12.99
N SER A 132 34.36 -3.97 -11.93
CA SER A 132 35.04 -5.17 -11.45
C SER A 132 35.06 -5.20 -9.92
N LYS A 133 34.83 -6.37 -9.35
CA LYS A 133 34.98 -6.59 -7.90
C LYS A 133 36.38 -7.07 -7.53
N ALA A 134 37.08 -7.72 -8.46
CA ALA A 134 38.39 -8.28 -8.22
C ALA A 134 39.30 -8.22 -9.46
N LYS A 135 40.58 -7.98 -9.21
CA LYS A 135 41.64 -7.93 -10.21
C LYS A 135 42.86 -8.65 -9.64
N THR A 136 43.47 -9.53 -10.43
CA THR A 136 44.66 -10.32 -10.02
C THR A 136 45.63 -10.45 -11.15
N GLN A 137 46.91 -10.71 -10.79
CA GLN A 137 47.96 -11.00 -11.74
C GLN A 137 48.15 -12.51 -11.89
N ILE A 138 48.36 -12.98 -13.11
CA ILE A 138 48.71 -14.36 -13.42
C ILE A 138 50.22 -14.51 -13.28
N PHE A 139 50.69 -15.46 -12.50
CA PHE A 139 52.13 -15.73 -12.31
C PHE A 139 52.59 -16.95 -13.05
N GLU A 140 51.76 -17.98 -13.14
CA GLU A 140 52.18 -19.28 -13.65
C GLU A 140 51.00 -19.95 -14.37
N LEU A 141 51.31 -20.59 -15.47
CA LEU A 141 50.43 -21.47 -16.20
C LEU A 141 50.78 -22.92 -15.84
N LEU A 142 49.77 -23.69 -15.42
CA LEU A 142 49.97 -25.09 -15.04
C LEU A 142 49.55 -26.02 -16.16
N GLY A 143 50.58 -26.69 -16.79
CA GLY A 143 50.35 -27.61 -17.91
C GLY A 143 50.91 -27.11 -19.26
N ASP A 144 50.43 -27.72 -20.36
CA ASP A 144 50.84 -27.31 -21.71
C ASP A 144 50.27 -25.89 -22.04
N PRO A 145 51.12 -24.94 -22.46
CA PRO A 145 50.70 -23.57 -22.80
C PRO A 145 49.57 -23.48 -23.81
N ALA A 146 49.43 -24.44 -24.72
CA ALA A 146 48.41 -24.43 -25.75
C ALA A 146 47.02 -24.93 -25.26
N GLU A 147 46.97 -25.72 -24.19
CA GLU A 147 45.73 -26.39 -23.75
C GLU A 147 45.37 -26.12 -22.30
N SER A 148 46.27 -25.49 -21.52
CA SER A 148 46.06 -25.32 -20.10
C SER A 148 44.98 -24.31 -19.74
N LYS A 149 44.11 -24.70 -18.84
CA LYS A 149 43.02 -23.90 -18.30
C LYS A 149 43.27 -23.43 -16.84
N ARG A 150 44.42 -23.81 -16.27
CA ARG A 150 44.77 -23.61 -14.85
C ARG A 150 45.87 -22.58 -14.70
N TYR A 151 45.56 -21.53 -13.96
CA TYR A 151 46.41 -20.38 -13.76
C TYR A 151 46.67 -20.13 -12.27
N ARG A 152 47.95 -20.04 -11.86
CA ARG A 152 48.33 -19.55 -10.54
C ARG A 152 48.31 -18.02 -10.54
N VAL A 153 47.56 -17.44 -9.63
CA VAL A 153 47.34 -16.00 -9.52
C VAL A 153 47.89 -15.45 -8.20
N LYS A 154 48.10 -14.15 -8.13
CA LYS A 154 48.57 -13.45 -6.94
C LYS A 154 47.58 -13.58 -5.79
N SER A 155 46.28 -13.52 -6.07
CA SER A 155 45.20 -13.71 -5.12
C SER A 155 43.97 -14.18 -5.86
N SER A 156 43.31 -15.19 -5.38
CA SER A 156 42.02 -15.65 -5.86
C SER A 156 40.85 -15.01 -5.08
N ALA A 157 41.12 -14.10 -4.15
CA ALA A 157 40.10 -13.41 -3.37
C ALA A 157 39.18 -12.58 -4.25
N GLY A 158 37.87 -12.80 -4.13
CA GLY A 158 36.84 -12.11 -4.93
C GLY A 158 36.53 -12.75 -6.29
N PHE A 159 37.24 -13.83 -6.66
CA PHE A 159 36.97 -14.64 -7.84
C PHE A 159 36.18 -15.89 -7.44
N ASN A 160 34.92 -15.98 -7.89
CA ASN A 160 34.05 -17.11 -7.54
C ASN A 160 33.76 -17.99 -8.75
N VAL A 161 33.43 -19.25 -8.49
CA VAL A 161 32.96 -20.15 -9.54
C VAL A 161 31.74 -19.56 -10.23
N GLY A 162 31.77 -19.61 -11.58
CA GLY A 162 30.71 -19.03 -12.42
C GLY A 162 30.91 -17.55 -12.77
N ASP A 163 31.86 -16.84 -12.15
CA ASP A 163 32.18 -15.47 -12.54
C ASP A 163 32.77 -15.43 -13.97
N VAL A 164 32.34 -14.44 -14.74
CA VAL A 164 32.99 -14.08 -16.02
C VAL A 164 34.19 -13.20 -15.73
N VAL A 165 35.30 -13.51 -16.38
CA VAL A 165 36.57 -12.79 -16.26
C VAL A 165 37.06 -12.34 -17.59
N ALA A 166 37.72 -11.19 -17.64
CA ALA A 166 38.39 -10.65 -18.78
C ALA A 166 39.92 -10.78 -18.62
N PHE A 167 40.54 -11.19 -19.67
CA PHE A 167 42.00 -11.13 -19.86
C PHE A 167 42.28 -10.18 -21.04
N GLU A 168 43.20 -9.24 -20.88
CA GLU A 168 43.53 -8.26 -21.91
C GLU A 168 45.01 -8.40 -22.27
N ASP A 169 45.28 -8.53 -23.58
CA ASP A 169 46.63 -8.57 -24.17
C ASP A 169 46.74 -7.64 -25.38
N ALA A 170 47.85 -7.72 -26.11
CA ALA A 170 48.09 -6.92 -27.31
C ALA A 170 47.09 -7.22 -28.47
N ASN A 171 46.42 -8.38 -28.43
CA ASN A 171 45.48 -8.81 -29.46
C ASN A 171 44.02 -8.46 -29.11
N GLY A 172 43.76 -7.96 -27.89
CA GLY A 172 42.44 -7.56 -27.44
C GLY A 172 42.03 -8.19 -26.12
N LYS A 173 40.73 -8.10 -25.83
CA LYS A 173 40.13 -8.70 -24.64
C LYS A 173 39.53 -10.07 -24.95
N GLN A 174 39.90 -11.05 -24.13
CA GLN A 174 39.29 -12.37 -24.13
C GLN A 174 38.44 -12.52 -22.86
N TYR A 175 37.30 -13.18 -22.96
CA TYR A 175 36.41 -13.43 -21.85
C TYR A 175 36.29 -14.93 -21.58
N ASN A 176 36.20 -15.30 -20.31
CA ASN A 176 36.14 -16.69 -19.90
C ASN A 176 35.33 -16.84 -18.61
N ARG A 177 34.95 -18.03 -18.27
CA ARG A 177 34.20 -18.32 -17.03
C ARG A 177 35.08 -19.12 -16.07
N ILE A 178 34.96 -18.83 -14.79
CA ILE A 178 35.67 -19.54 -13.73
C ILE A 178 34.95 -20.86 -13.40
N VAL A 179 35.66 -21.96 -13.51
CA VAL A 179 35.18 -23.31 -13.14
C VAL A 179 35.61 -23.68 -11.73
N SER A 180 36.79 -23.24 -11.31
CA SER A 180 37.32 -23.47 -9.96
C SER A 180 38.19 -22.30 -9.50
N SER A 181 38.11 -21.95 -8.22
CA SER A 181 38.93 -20.89 -7.59
C SER A 181 39.25 -21.26 -6.16
N GLN A 182 40.46 -21.79 -5.93
CA GLN A 182 40.97 -22.21 -4.61
C GLN A 182 42.49 -22.02 -4.51
N ASP A 183 42.97 -21.65 -3.34
CA ASP A 183 44.42 -21.60 -3.01
C ASP A 183 45.26 -20.81 -4.01
N ASN A 184 44.75 -19.68 -4.49
CA ASN A 184 45.34 -18.84 -5.55
C ASN A 184 45.51 -19.57 -6.89
N LEU A 185 44.73 -20.62 -7.12
CA LEU A 185 44.61 -21.31 -8.40
C LEU A 185 43.24 -21.03 -8.99
N ILE A 186 43.19 -20.53 -10.22
CA ILE A 186 41.95 -20.31 -10.97
C ILE A 186 41.97 -21.25 -12.17
N GLU A 187 40.87 -22.00 -12.33
CA GLU A 187 40.60 -22.81 -13.52
C GLU A 187 39.50 -22.16 -14.34
N LEU A 188 39.77 -21.98 -15.64
CA LEU A 188 38.86 -21.40 -16.59
C LEU A 188 38.18 -22.48 -17.46
N GLU A 189 37.05 -22.15 -18.03
CA GLU A 189 36.27 -23.04 -18.90
C GLU A 189 37.04 -23.42 -20.19
N SER A 190 37.75 -22.46 -20.77
CA SER A 190 38.64 -22.66 -21.92
C SER A 190 40.02 -22.09 -21.68
N ALA A 191 41.01 -22.52 -22.48
CA ALA A 191 42.36 -21.96 -22.45
C ALA A 191 42.36 -20.54 -22.99
N LEU A 192 43.23 -19.67 -22.46
CA LEU A 192 43.41 -18.31 -22.98
C LEU A 192 44.25 -18.39 -24.26
N GLU A 193 43.75 -17.81 -25.33
CA GLU A 193 44.43 -17.77 -26.62
C GLU A 193 45.48 -16.65 -26.64
N GLY A 194 46.66 -16.95 -27.16
CA GLY A 194 47.75 -16.02 -27.45
C GLY A 194 48.19 -15.12 -26.29
N GLY A 195 49.42 -14.78 -26.22
CA GLY A 195 49.91 -13.77 -25.31
C GLY A 195 50.36 -14.24 -23.91
N LEU A 196 50.41 -15.50 -23.64
CA LEU A 196 51.15 -16.03 -22.49
C LEU A 196 52.61 -16.26 -22.92
N GLU A 197 53.40 -15.19 -23.09
CA GLU A 197 54.84 -15.35 -23.33
C GLU A 197 55.54 -15.86 -22.09
N VAL A 198 56.10 -17.02 -22.21
CA VAL A 198 56.97 -17.62 -21.18
C VAL A 198 58.41 -17.28 -21.55
N VAL A 199 59.02 -16.33 -20.87
CA VAL A 199 60.43 -16.02 -20.96
C VAL A 199 61.13 -16.62 -19.77
N ASP A 200 62.09 -17.52 -19.99
CA ASP A 200 62.88 -18.20 -18.95
C ASP A 200 62.01 -18.95 -17.89
N ASN A 201 60.97 -19.65 -18.32
CA ASN A 201 60.00 -20.33 -17.46
C ASN A 201 59.20 -19.41 -16.48
N GLN A 202 59.20 -18.10 -16.71
CA GLN A 202 58.40 -17.16 -15.95
C GLN A 202 57.45 -16.39 -16.88
N LEU A 203 56.18 -16.32 -16.50
CA LEU A 203 55.22 -15.41 -17.16
C LEU A 203 55.59 -13.97 -16.85
N LEU A 204 55.60 -13.12 -17.89
CA LEU A 204 55.82 -11.70 -17.72
C LEU A 204 54.73 -11.13 -16.77
N PRO A 205 55.11 -10.30 -15.77
CA PRO A 205 54.22 -9.88 -14.67
C PRO A 205 53.08 -8.92 -15.06
N THR A 206 52.86 -8.70 -16.35
CA THR A 206 51.87 -7.73 -16.85
C THR A 206 50.49 -8.30 -17.18
N LYS A 207 50.28 -9.61 -16.98
CA LYS A 207 49.02 -10.24 -17.38
C LYS A 207 48.02 -10.26 -16.23
N VAL A 208 46.90 -9.65 -16.47
CA VAL A 208 45.90 -9.35 -15.44
C VAL A 208 44.60 -10.02 -15.81
N LEU A 209 44.05 -10.75 -14.84
CA LEU A 209 42.70 -11.28 -14.87
C LEU A 209 41.77 -10.35 -14.08
N THR A 210 40.68 -9.96 -14.65
CA THR A 210 39.73 -9.01 -14.07
C THR A 210 38.32 -9.60 -14.11
N THR A 211 37.56 -9.54 -13.02
CA THR A 211 36.16 -9.95 -13.03
C THR A 211 35.29 -8.96 -13.80
N CYS A 212 34.24 -9.46 -14.47
CA CYS A 212 33.36 -8.67 -15.32
C CYS A 212 32.01 -8.44 -14.64
N GLU A 213 31.96 -7.50 -13.73
CA GLU A 213 30.74 -6.92 -13.19
C GLU A 213 30.38 -5.65 -13.96
N PHE A 214 29.22 -5.10 -13.63
CA PHE A 214 28.76 -3.81 -14.18
C PHE A 214 27.97 -3.03 -13.14
N THR A 215 27.93 -1.72 -13.32
CA THR A 215 27.06 -0.80 -12.57
C THR A 215 25.90 -0.43 -13.47
N LEU A 216 24.67 -0.56 -12.96
CA LEU A 216 23.45 -0.14 -13.63
C LEU A 216 22.98 1.17 -13.02
N HIS A 217 22.92 2.22 -13.81
CA HIS A 217 22.29 3.50 -13.49
C HIS A 217 20.91 3.53 -14.11
N ILE A 218 19.89 3.90 -13.36
CA ILE A 218 18.49 3.98 -13.81
C ILE A 218 17.99 5.38 -13.49
N PHE A 219 17.33 6.02 -14.46
CA PHE A 219 16.80 7.38 -14.34
C PHE A 219 15.35 7.44 -14.78
N TYR A 220 14.52 8.12 -13.98
CA TYR A 220 13.16 8.45 -14.33
C TYR A 220 12.80 9.83 -13.77
N GLY A 221 12.66 10.85 -14.62
CA GLY A 221 12.53 12.24 -14.18
C GLY A 221 13.70 12.66 -13.30
N ASP A 222 13.41 13.08 -12.08
CA ASP A 222 14.41 13.46 -11.07
C ASP A 222 14.83 12.28 -10.17
N GLU A 223 14.25 11.10 -10.37
CA GLU A 223 14.60 9.90 -9.61
C GLU A 223 15.80 9.20 -10.27
N ALA A 224 16.76 8.76 -9.45
CA ALA A 224 17.90 7.98 -9.90
C ALA A 224 18.16 6.82 -8.93
N GLU A 225 18.38 5.64 -9.50
CA GLU A 225 18.82 4.45 -8.78
C GLU A 225 20.16 3.99 -9.33
N VAL A 226 21.05 3.53 -8.45
CA VAL A 226 22.37 3.01 -8.84
C VAL A 226 22.60 1.66 -8.16
N PHE A 227 22.88 0.65 -8.95
CA PHE A 227 23.23 -0.68 -8.50
C PHE A 227 24.64 -1.03 -8.92
N GLU A 228 25.56 -1.00 -7.96
CA GLU A 228 26.98 -1.19 -8.23
C GLU A 228 27.37 -2.65 -8.29
N LYS A 229 28.32 -2.95 -9.15
CA LYS A 229 29.02 -4.26 -9.28
C LYS A 229 28.05 -5.43 -9.40
N LEU A 230 27.01 -5.28 -10.21
CA LEU A 230 26.07 -6.34 -10.53
C LEU A 230 26.76 -7.47 -11.29
N SER A 231 26.33 -8.71 -11.02
CA SER A 231 26.86 -9.92 -11.69
C SER A 231 25.75 -10.69 -12.39
N LEU A 232 26.06 -11.36 -13.48
CA LEU A 232 25.21 -12.40 -14.09
C LEU A 232 25.46 -13.80 -13.48
N ASN A 233 26.41 -13.95 -12.57
CA ASN A 233 26.61 -15.21 -11.85
C ASN A 233 25.44 -15.45 -10.87
N VAL A 234 24.62 -16.47 -11.14
CA VAL A 234 23.41 -16.81 -10.36
C VAL A 234 23.73 -17.12 -8.89
N ALA A 235 24.94 -17.65 -8.63
CA ALA A 235 25.41 -17.97 -7.28
C ALA A 235 25.85 -16.72 -6.50
N ALA A 236 26.12 -15.60 -7.20
CA ALA A 236 26.59 -14.38 -6.54
C ALA A 236 25.49 -13.70 -5.71
N ALA A 237 25.87 -13.11 -4.59
CA ALA A 237 24.97 -12.32 -3.76
C ALA A 237 24.49 -11.04 -4.48
N ASN A 238 25.33 -10.50 -5.37
CA ASN A 238 25.08 -9.32 -6.21
C ASN A 238 24.53 -9.68 -7.61
N HIS A 239 23.91 -10.85 -7.76
CA HIS A 239 23.23 -11.24 -9.00
C HIS A 239 22.15 -10.21 -9.36
N ILE A 240 22.06 -9.84 -10.64
CA ILE A 240 21.16 -8.76 -11.09
C ILE A 240 19.69 -9.02 -10.71
N GLY A 241 19.18 -10.23 -10.89
CA GLY A 241 17.80 -10.58 -10.54
C GLY A 241 17.50 -10.30 -9.08
N LYS A 242 18.37 -10.75 -8.16
CA LYS A 242 18.22 -10.50 -6.71
C LYS A 242 18.36 -9.01 -6.34
N SER A 243 19.22 -8.30 -7.04
CA SER A 243 19.48 -6.88 -6.77
C SER A 243 18.33 -5.99 -7.23
N MET A 244 17.70 -6.32 -8.37
CA MET A 244 16.57 -5.58 -8.93
C MET A 244 15.27 -5.75 -8.14
N ASP A 245 15.16 -6.73 -7.23
CA ASP A 245 14.04 -6.81 -6.30
C ASP A 245 13.88 -5.53 -5.47
N ARG A 246 14.98 -4.82 -5.20
CA ARG A 246 15.03 -3.56 -4.46
C ARG A 246 14.75 -2.32 -5.31
N SER A 247 14.72 -2.44 -6.64
CA SER A 247 14.39 -1.33 -7.53
C SER A 247 12.90 -1.01 -7.47
N GLY A 248 12.56 0.26 -7.41
CA GLY A 248 11.21 0.78 -7.60
C GLY A 248 10.84 0.98 -9.06
N LEU A 249 11.82 1.00 -9.95
CA LEU A 249 11.65 1.38 -11.36
C LEU A 249 11.69 0.19 -12.32
N LEU A 250 12.63 -0.75 -12.12
CA LEU A 250 12.88 -1.86 -13.05
C LEU A 250 12.79 -3.23 -12.38
N SER A 251 12.46 -4.21 -13.18
CA SER A 251 12.70 -5.63 -12.96
C SER A 251 13.69 -6.14 -14.00
N ALA A 252 14.50 -7.12 -13.62
CA ALA A 252 15.46 -7.74 -14.54
C ALA A 252 15.27 -9.26 -14.56
N LEU A 253 15.25 -9.81 -15.76
CA LEU A 253 15.32 -11.25 -16.01
C LEU A 253 16.66 -11.57 -16.64
N ASP A 254 17.47 -12.36 -15.94
CA ASP A 254 18.73 -12.88 -16.44
C ASP A 254 18.46 -14.10 -17.34
N LEU A 255 18.79 -13.98 -18.60
CA LEU A 255 18.67 -15.05 -19.61
C LEU A 255 20.01 -15.75 -19.88
N SER A 256 21.09 -15.38 -19.17
CA SER A 256 22.46 -15.88 -19.42
C SER A 256 22.60 -17.39 -19.20
N THR A 257 21.73 -17.99 -18.40
CA THR A 257 21.70 -19.44 -18.18
C THR A 257 21.32 -20.24 -19.43
N ALA A 258 20.78 -19.58 -20.43
CA ALA A 258 20.44 -20.19 -21.73
C ALA A 258 21.63 -20.20 -22.70
N SER A 259 22.72 -19.49 -22.41
CA SER A 259 23.92 -19.43 -23.25
C SER A 259 25.03 -20.33 -22.70
N ALA A 260 25.60 -21.17 -23.56
CA ALA A 260 26.73 -22.00 -23.23
C ALA A 260 28.09 -21.26 -23.29
N GLU A 261 28.11 -20.06 -23.84
CA GLU A 261 29.33 -19.26 -24.01
C GLU A 261 29.49 -18.24 -22.87
N ALA A 262 30.75 -18.00 -22.48
CA ALA A 262 31.08 -16.94 -21.54
C ALA A 262 30.90 -15.58 -22.22
N VAL A 263 29.84 -14.86 -21.84
CA VAL A 263 29.47 -13.57 -22.40
C VAL A 263 29.73 -12.47 -21.39
N PRO A 264 30.45 -11.40 -21.75
CA PRO A 264 30.60 -10.26 -20.83
C PRO A 264 29.27 -9.57 -20.60
N PRO A 265 29.02 -9.03 -19.40
CA PRO A 265 27.71 -8.48 -19.01
C PRO A 265 27.18 -7.40 -19.97
N PHE A 266 28.02 -6.55 -20.48
CA PHE A 266 27.66 -5.44 -21.34
C PHE A 266 27.48 -5.80 -22.84
N THR A 267 27.93 -6.96 -23.31
CA THR A 267 27.61 -7.48 -24.66
C THR A 267 26.24 -8.15 -24.70
N VAL A 268 25.67 -8.36 -23.56
CA VAL A 268 24.32 -8.94 -23.36
C VAL A 268 23.23 -8.07 -23.99
N ILE A 269 23.49 -6.78 -24.17
CA ILE A 269 22.61 -5.85 -24.84
C ILE A 269 23.26 -5.50 -26.16
N SER A 270 23.23 -6.46 -27.10
CA SER A 270 23.88 -6.33 -28.40
C SER A 270 23.35 -5.12 -29.19
N GLY A 271 24.24 -4.47 -29.92
CA GLY A 271 23.93 -3.38 -30.82
C GLY A 271 23.85 -2.00 -30.16
N LEU A 272 24.07 -1.84 -28.88
CA LEU A 272 24.21 -0.52 -28.28
C LEU A 272 25.61 0.03 -28.52
N PRO A 273 25.74 1.26 -29.07
CA PRO A 273 27.03 1.90 -29.21
C PRO A 273 27.63 2.21 -27.83
N GLU A 274 28.89 1.89 -27.62
CA GLU A 274 29.65 2.36 -26.47
C GLU A 274 29.95 3.84 -26.65
N GLU A 275 29.43 4.68 -25.76
CA GLU A 275 29.71 6.09 -25.74
C GLU A 275 30.39 6.46 -24.40
N ALA A 276 31.62 6.92 -24.47
CA ALA A 276 32.40 7.32 -23.29
C ALA A 276 32.49 6.24 -22.19
N GLY A 277 32.59 4.95 -22.53
CA GLY A 277 32.72 3.84 -21.60
C GLY A 277 31.43 3.42 -20.93
N LYS A 278 30.27 3.79 -21.43
CA LYS A 278 28.94 3.38 -20.96
C LYS A 278 28.06 2.90 -22.12
N TYR A 279 27.08 2.09 -21.80
CA TYR A 279 26.08 1.57 -22.73
C TYR A 279 24.70 2.09 -22.29
N ASP A 280 24.10 2.97 -23.09
CA ASP A 280 22.80 3.57 -22.82
C ASP A 280 21.67 2.65 -23.30
N ILE A 281 20.65 2.50 -22.46
CA ILE A 281 19.49 1.64 -22.69
C ILE A 281 18.25 2.50 -22.75
N VAL A 282 17.45 2.32 -23.80
CA VAL A 282 16.17 2.99 -24.01
C VAL A 282 15.05 1.99 -23.84
N PHE A 283 13.97 2.42 -23.20
CA PHE A 283 12.77 1.63 -22.99
C PHE A 283 11.65 2.06 -23.93
N GLY A 284 10.80 1.12 -24.29
CA GLY A 284 9.65 1.34 -25.16
C GLY A 284 8.57 0.27 -24.98
N ASN A 285 7.52 0.35 -25.81
CA ASN A 285 6.39 -0.57 -25.84
C ASN A 285 5.54 -0.59 -24.56
N GLY A 286 5.80 0.29 -23.59
CA GLY A 286 4.93 0.45 -22.41
C GLY A 286 3.62 1.11 -22.79
N SER A 287 2.51 0.59 -22.28
CA SER A 287 1.14 1.07 -22.53
C SER A 287 0.30 1.09 -21.29
N ASP A 288 -0.48 2.16 -21.12
CA ASP A 288 -1.48 2.26 -20.04
C ASP A 288 -2.70 1.37 -20.30
N GLY A 289 -2.80 0.75 -21.46
CA GLY A 289 -3.97 0.04 -21.92
C GLY A 289 -5.14 0.95 -22.27
N SER A 290 -6.26 0.36 -22.65
CA SER A 290 -7.48 1.08 -22.97
C SER A 290 -8.49 1.02 -21.83
N ILE A 291 -9.06 2.16 -21.44
CA ILE A 291 -10.16 2.19 -20.45
C ILE A 291 -11.39 1.41 -20.92
N ALA A 292 -11.54 1.14 -22.21
CA ALA A 292 -12.60 0.30 -22.75
C ALA A 292 -12.46 -1.18 -22.33
N ASN A 293 -11.25 -1.59 -21.94
CA ASN A 293 -10.95 -2.94 -21.44
C ASN A 293 -11.02 -3.04 -19.91
N LEU A 294 -11.37 -1.93 -19.22
CA LEU A 294 -11.66 -1.97 -17.79
C LEU A 294 -13.03 -2.58 -17.53
N SER A 295 -13.07 -3.47 -16.58
CA SER A 295 -14.27 -4.13 -16.09
C SER A 295 -14.46 -3.92 -14.58
N ALA A 296 -15.66 -4.20 -14.08
CA ALA A 296 -15.91 -4.26 -12.65
C ALA A 296 -14.95 -5.25 -11.95
N GLY A 297 -14.59 -6.34 -12.62
CA GLY A 297 -13.66 -7.36 -12.11
C GLY A 297 -12.28 -6.83 -11.75
N ASP A 298 -11.76 -5.85 -12.51
CA ASP A 298 -10.44 -5.26 -12.24
C ASP A 298 -10.41 -4.48 -10.92
N PHE A 299 -11.51 -3.83 -10.56
CA PHE A 299 -11.66 -3.13 -9.27
C PHE A 299 -11.97 -4.08 -8.12
N ILE A 300 -12.85 -5.07 -8.36
CA ILE A 300 -13.16 -6.11 -7.36
C ILE A 300 -11.90 -6.89 -7.03
N GLY A 301 -11.13 -7.22 -8.04
CA GLY A 301 -9.87 -7.94 -7.93
C GLY A 301 -10.04 -9.42 -7.65
N GLU A 302 -8.90 -10.11 -7.60
CA GLU A 302 -8.80 -11.54 -7.40
C GLU A 302 -7.99 -11.87 -6.14
N ASP A 303 -8.39 -12.93 -5.44
CA ASP A 303 -7.61 -13.50 -4.34
C ASP A 303 -6.69 -14.62 -4.87
N ASN A 304 -5.57 -14.23 -5.43
CA ASN A 304 -4.53 -15.13 -5.94
C ASN A 304 -3.53 -15.58 -4.84
N GLY A 305 -3.93 -15.44 -3.58
CA GLY A 305 -3.11 -15.74 -2.40
C GLY A 305 -2.27 -14.55 -1.92
N PRO A 306 -1.59 -14.71 -0.76
CA PRO A 306 -0.79 -13.65 -0.15
C PRO A 306 0.24 -13.04 -1.12
N GLY A 307 0.29 -11.71 -1.17
CA GLY A 307 1.23 -10.99 -2.04
C GLY A 307 0.87 -10.96 -3.53
N ARG A 308 -0.25 -11.57 -3.95
CA ARG A 308 -0.72 -11.59 -5.35
C ARG A 308 -2.17 -11.14 -5.52
N ARG A 309 -2.79 -10.63 -4.48
CA ARG A 309 -4.14 -10.08 -4.52
C ARG A 309 -4.18 -8.78 -5.30
N THR A 310 -5.32 -8.53 -5.95
CA THR A 310 -5.56 -7.32 -6.76
C THR A 310 -6.81 -6.58 -6.29
N GLY A 311 -7.00 -5.34 -6.74
CA GLY A 311 -8.20 -4.55 -6.47
C GLY A 311 -8.60 -4.51 -4.99
N ILE A 312 -9.90 -4.67 -4.70
CA ILE A 312 -10.44 -4.70 -3.32
C ILE A 312 -9.81 -5.83 -2.50
N GLN A 313 -9.55 -7.00 -3.11
CA GLN A 313 -9.01 -8.16 -2.39
C GLN A 313 -7.61 -7.91 -1.81
N SER A 314 -6.84 -6.99 -2.39
CA SER A 314 -5.50 -6.62 -1.88
C SER A 314 -5.52 -6.05 -0.46
N PHE A 315 -6.67 -5.56 -0.01
CA PHE A 315 -6.84 -5.01 1.33
C PHE A 315 -7.20 -6.04 2.40
N ILE A 316 -7.39 -7.32 2.06
CA ILE A 316 -7.75 -8.37 3.04
C ILE A 316 -6.71 -8.46 4.17
N ASP A 317 -5.42 -8.42 3.82
CA ASP A 317 -4.31 -8.55 4.78
C ASP A 317 -3.94 -7.22 5.46
N ASN A 318 -4.66 -6.14 5.20
CA ASN A 318 -4.35 -4.83 5.77
C ASN A 318 -5.29 -4.50 6.93
N ASP A 319 -4.89 -4.80 8.16
CA ASP A 319 -5.69 -4.57 9.37
C ASP A 319 -5.73 -3.10 9.83
N VAL A 320 -4.95 -2.21 9.21
CA VAL A 320 -4.83 -0.80 9.63
C VAL A 320 -5.87 0.10 8.99
N VAL A 321 -6.34 -0.26 7.79
CA VAL A 321 -7.33 0.51 7.04
C VAL A 321 -8.70 0.42 7.68
N SER A 322 -9.29 1.58 7.98
CA SER A 322 -10.61 1.73 8.61
C SER A 322 -11.64 2.46 7.76
N ILE A 323 -11.21 3.09 6.66
CA ILE A 323 -12.07 3.80 5.69
C ILE A 323 -11.70 3.31 4.29
N MET A 324 -12.69 2.97 3.46
CA MET A 324 -12.46 2.52 2.09
C MET A 324 -13.23 3.37 1.08
N ALA A 325 -12.60 3.69 -0.05
CA ALA A 325 -13.27 4.34 -1.17
C ALA A 325 -12.64 3.96 -2.52
N ILE A 326 -13.46 3.96 -3.56
CA ILE A 326 -13.02 3.80 -4.96
C ILE A 326 -13.52 5.04 -5.72
N PRO A 327 -12.75 6.13 -5.71
CA PRO A 327 -13.21 7.44 -6.14
C PRO A 327 -13.72 7.48 -7.58
N GLY A 328 -14.98 7.89 -7.78
CA GLY A 328 -15.61 8.04 -9.09
C GLY A 328 -16.03 6.73 -9.77
N VAL A 329 -15.75 5.59 -9.18
CA VAL A 329 -16.24 4.30 -9.69
C VAL A 329 -17.60 4.01 -9.06
N THR A 330 -18.64 4.20 -9.85
CA THR A 330 -20.04 4.14 -9.40
C THR A 330 -20.79 2.92 -9.94
N ASP A 331 -20.09 1.97 -10.54
CA ASP A 331 -20.66 0.70 -10.95
C ASP A 331 -21.22 -0.05 -9.72
N PRO A 332 -22.52 -0.44 -9.73
CA PRO A 332 -23.15 -1.10 -8.59
C PRO A 332 -22.45 -2.38 -8.16
N ASN A 333 -21.88 -3.18 -9.06
CA ASN A 333 -21.21 -4.43 -8.72
C ASN A 333 -19.92 -4.15 -7.94
N VAL A 334 -19.16 -3.13 -8.35
CA VAL A 334 -17.94 -2.72 -7.64
C VAL A 334 -18.29 -2.19 -6.25
N GLN A 335 -19.30 -1.32 -6.16
CA GLN A 335 -19.70 -0.73 -4.88
C GLN A 335 -20.30 -1.78 -3.93
N LEU A 336 -21.12 -2.72 -4.42
CA LEU A 336 -21.63 -3.84 -3.61
C LEU A 336 -20.49 -4.74 -3.11
N SER A 337 -19.51 -5.02 -3.96
CA SER A 337 -18.34 -5.80 -3.58
C SER A 337 -17.51 -5.09 -2.51
N LEU A 338 -17.36 -3.77 -2.59
CA LEU A 338 -16.68 -2.97 -1.57
C LEU A 338 -17.44 -3.01 -0.24
N VAL A 339 -18.77 -2.89 -0.27
CA VAL A 339 -19.61 -2.99 0.93
C VAL A 339 -19.51 -4.37 1.55
N ALA A 340 -19.64 -5.44 0.75
CA ALA A 340 -19.49 -6.81 1.22
C ALA A 340 -18.11 -7.08 1.84
N HIS A 341 -17.05 -6.53 1.24
CA HIS A 341 -15.70 -6.59 1.81
C HIS A 341 -15.64 -5.94 3.21
N CYS A 342 -16.26 -4.76 3.38
CA CYS A 342 -16.31 -4.09 4.67
C CYS A 342 -17.14 -4.86 5.71
N GLU A 343 -18.27 -5.44 5.31
CA GLU A 343 -19.12 -6.28 6.17
C GLU A 343 -18.40 -7.55 6.62
N ASN A 344 -17.78 -8.27 5.69
CA ASN A 344 -17.11 -9.54 5.98
C ASN A 344 -15.93 -9.36 6.94
N LEU A 345 -15.17 -8.28 6.81
CA LEU A 345 -14.04 -8.00 7.69
C LEU A 345 -14.47 -7.33 9.01
N GLY A 346 -15.58 -6.59 9.02
CA GLY A 346 -16.08 -5.90 10.21
C GLY A 346 -15.14 -4.82 10.77
N SER A 347 -14.06 -4.47 10.05
CA SER A 347 -13.00 -3.59 10.54
C SER A 347 -12.97 -2.21 9.87
N ARG A 348 -13.78 -1.99 8.85
CA ARG A 348 -13.71 -0.80 8.00
C ARG A 348 -15.07 -0.36 7.47
N PHE A 349 -15.11 0.88 6.99
CA PHE A 349 -16.33 1.54 6.55
C PHE A 349 -16.16 2.10 5.14
N ALA A 350 -17.12 1.85 4.24
CA ALA A 350 -17.07 2.30 2.84
C ALA A 350 -17.71 3.67 2.65
N ILE A 351 -17.06 4.53 1.88
CA ILE A 351 -17.60 5.79 1.38
C ILE A 351 -17.90 5.62 -0.11
N LEU A 352 -19.16 5.78 -0.48
CA LEU A 352 -19.65 5.56 -1.84
C LEU A 352 -19.99 6.89 -2.52
N ASP A 353 -19.59 7.00 -3.78
CA ASP A 353 -19.97 8.10 -4.66
C ASP A 353 -21.24 7.75 -5.44
N ILE A 354 -22.04 8.76 -5.77
CA ILE A 354 -23.20 8.63 -6.66
C ILE A 354 -22.76 9.01 -8.08
N PRO A 355 -23.28 8.33 -9.13
CA PRO A 355 -22.96 8.67 -10.51
C PRO A 355 -23.19 10.16 -10.80
N ARG A 356 -22.23 10.79 -11.46
CA ARG A 356 -22.22 12.23 -11.69
C ARG A 356 -23.47 12.73 -12.41
N GLU A 357 -23.94 11.97 -13.40
CA GLU A 357 -25.13 12.31 -14.19
C GLU A 357 -26.44 12.25 -13.40
N LYS A 358 -26.46 11.62 -12.24
CA LYS A 358 -27.64 11.49 -11.37
C LYS A 358 -27.76 12.71 -10.45
N THR A 359 -28.30 13.79 -10.99
CA THR A 359 -28.46 15.06 -10.27
C THR A 359 -29.86 15.28 -9.73
N LYS A 360 -30.89 14.62 -10.30
CA LYS A 360 -32.27 14.71 -9.83
C LYS A 360 -32.51 13.79 -8.64
N VAL A 361 -33.33 14.21 -7.69
CA VAL A 361 -33.68 13.43 -6.49
C VAL A 361 -34.09 11.98 -6.81
N ALA A 362 -34.96 11.80 -7.84
CA ALA A 362 -35.42 10.47 -8.25
C ALA A 362 -34.27 9.57 -8.74
N ASP A 363 -33.33 10.12 -9.51
CA ASP A 363 -32.19 9.36 -10.04
C ASP A 363 -31.20 9.02 -8.93
N VAL A 364 -30.93 9.93 -8.00
CA VAL A 364 -30.15 9.72 -6.79
C VAL A 364 -30.75 8.60 -5.95
N MET A 365 -32.08 8.65 -5.72
CA MET A 365 -32.81 7.62 -4.97
C MET A 365 -32.75 6.26 -5.63
N THR A 366 -32.81 6.19 -6.96
CA THR A 366 -32.68 4.94 -7.72
C THR A 366 -31.33 4.27 -7.44
N HIS A 367 -30.24 5.03 -7.45
CA HIS A 367 -28.92 4.50 -7.13
C HIS A 367 -28.80 4.12 -5.64
N ARG A 368 -29.30 4.99 -4.75
CA ARG A 368 -29.27 4.75 -3.30
C ARG A 368 -29.99 3.44 -2.90
N ASN A 369 -31.10 3.13 -3.51
CA ASN A 369 -31.94 1.98 -3.17
C ASN A 369 -31.31 0.62 -3.53
N ILE A 370 -30.16 0.61 -4.21
CA ILE A 370 -29.40 -0.62 -4.48
C ILE A 370 -28.75 -1.15 -3.18
N PHE A 371 -28.53 -0.28 -2.20
CA PHE A 371 -27.71 -0.60 -1.02
C PHE A 371 -28.55 -0.60 0.26
N ASP A 372 -28.38 -1.62 1.09
CA ASP A 372 -28.88 -1.66 2.46
C ASP A 372 -27.81 -2.25 3.37
N SER A 373 -26.95 -1.37 3.89
CA SER A 373 -25.83 -1.74 4.75
C SER A 373 -25.51 -0.64 5.74
N SER A 374 -25.14 -1.02 6.94
CA SER A 374 -24.61 -0.10 7.94
C SER A 374 -23.11 0.16 7.79
N TYR A 375 -22.42 -0.57 6.92
CA TYR A 375 -20.98 -0.44 6.69
C TYR A 375 -20.63 0.52 5.56
N CYS A 376 -21.61 1.25 5.04
CA CYS A 376 -21.37 2.27 4.01
C CYS A 376 -22.22 3.52 4.20
N ALA A 377 -21.75 4.61 3.60
CA ALA A 377 -22.47 5.88 3.46
C ALA A 377 -22.26 6.46 2.06
N MET A 378 -23.30 7.09 1.53
CA MET A 378 -23.30 7.79 0.23
C MET A 378 -23.26 9.29 0.38
N TYR A 379 -22.53 9.94 -0.52
CA TYR A 379 -22.39 11.40 -0.56
C TYR A 379 -22.70 11.98 -1.94
N ASN A 380 -23.34 13.13 -1.92
CA ASN A 380 -23.72 13.90 -3.11
C ASN A 380 -23.77 15.39 -2.74
N PRO A 381 -23.52 16.34 -3.65
CA PRO A 381 -23.11 16.23 -5.05
C PRO A 381 -21.59 16.12 -5.22
N TRP A 382 -21.15 16.08 -6.50
CA TRP A 382 -19.75 16.19 -6.88
C TRP A 382 -19.22 17.60 -6.57
N LEU A 383 -17.91 17.68 -6.31
CA LEU A 383 -17.23 18.85 -5.81
C LEU A 383 -16.42 19.52 -6.90
N GLN A 384 -16.52 20.86 -6.99
CA GLN A 384 -15.68 21.63 -7.90
C GLN A 384 -14.32 21.92 -7.25
N VAL A 385 -13.25 21.52 -7.93
CA VAL A 385 -11.86 21.79 -7.51
C VAL A 385 -11.04 22.30 -8.69
N PHE A 386 -9.92 22.96 -8.39
CA PHE A 386 -8.96 23.35 -9.41
C PHE A 386 -8.13 22.13 -9.86
N ASP A 387 -8.08 21.92 -11.17
CA ASP A 387 -7.22 20.91 -11.80
C ASP A 387 -5.86 21.50 -12.14
N PRO A 388 -4.77 21.04 -11.49
CA PRO A 388 -3.42 21.52 -11.80
C PRO A 388 -2.92 21.11 -13.19
N LEU A 389 -3.45 20.02 -13.77
CA LEU A 389 -3.05 19.52 -15.09
C LEU A 389 -3.59 20.41 -16.21
N ASP A 390 -4.91 20.61 -16.23
CA ASP A 390 -5.62 21.38 -17.26
C ASP A 390 -5.75 22.87 -16.91
N LYS A 391 -5.35 23.29 -15.71
CA LYS A 391 -5.44 24.66 -15.16
C LYS A 391 -6.86 25.24 -15.25
N ARG A 392 -7.86 24.39 -15.00
CA ARG A 392 -9.29 24.74 -14.99
C ARG A 392 -10.01 24.11 -13.80
N ASN A 393 -11.20 24.60 -13.50
CA ASN A 393 -12.03 23.93 -12.50
C ASN A 393 -12.69 22.68 -13.12
N ILE A 394 -12.67 21.59 -12.36
CA ILE A 394 -13.31 20.32 -12.72
C ILE A 394 -14.20 19.84 -11.58
N PHE A 395 -15.07 18.89 -11.87
CA PHE A 395 -15.85 18.20 -10.84
C PHE A 395 -15.23 16.85 -10.52
N ILE A 396 -15.07 16.59 -9.22
CA ILE A 396 -14.53 15.35 -8.68
C ILE A 396 -15.51 14.67 -7.72
N PRO A 397 -15.43 13.34 -7.53
CA PRO A 397 -16.27 12.64 -6.56
C PRO A 397 -15.93 13.06 -5.13
N PRO A 398 -16.92 13.11 -4.21
CA PRO A 398 -16.71 13.58 -2.83
C PRO A 398 -15.97 12.62 -1.92
N SER A 399 -15.86 11.33 -2.25
CA SER A 399 -15.35 10.28 -1.34
C SER A 399 -13.98 10.56 -0.74
N GLY A 400 -13.03 11.07 -1.54
CA GLY A 400 -11.68 11.42 -1.05
C GLY A 400 -11.70 12.56 -0.03
N THR A 401 -12.44 13.63 -0.33
CA THR A 401 -12.63 14.79 0.57
C THR A 401 -13.30 14.36 1.88
N VAL A 402 -14.37 13.55 1.77
CA VAL A 402 -15.11 13.04 2.93
C VAL A 402 -14.26 12.11 3.79
N ALA A 403 -13.45 11.24 3.20
CA ALA A 403 -12.50 10.41 3.93
C ALA A 403 -11.50 11.26 4.75
N GLY A 404 -11.02 12.37 4.18
CA GLY A 404 -10.20 13.35 4.89
C GLY A 404 -10.93 14.01 6.06
N ILE A 405 -12.22 14.34 5.87
CA ILE A 405 -13.07 14.89 6.94
C ILE A 405 -13.29 13.87 8.05
N TYR A 406 -13.52 12.60 7.74
CA TYR A 406 -13.60 11.52 8.73
C TYR A 406 -12.32 11.48 9.57
N SER A 407 -11.17 11.43 8.91
CA SER A 407 -9.87 11.41 9.57
C SER A 407 -9.67 12.64 10.48
N ARG A 408 -9.99 13.84 9.98
CA ARG A 408 -9.92 15.08 10.77
C ARG A 408 -10.85 15.06 11.99
N SER A 409 -12.11 14.67 11.80
CA SER A 409 -13.11 14.60 12.88
C SER A 409 -12.68 13.61 13.96
N ASP A 410 -12.21 12.44 13.57
CA ASP A 410 -11.74 11.42 14.49
C ASP A 410 -10.53 11.90 15.32
N ASN A 411 -9.55 12.51 14.64
CA ASN A 411 -8.33 12.99 15.30
C ASN A 411 -8.57 14.18 16.24
N THR A 412 -9.60 15.00 15.99
CA THR A 412 -9.88 16.21 16.79
C THR A 412 -10.96 16.00 17.85
N ARG A 413 -11.95 15.17 17.59
CA ARG A 413 -13.15 15.01 18.42
C ARG A 413 -13.45 13.56 18.80
N GLY A 414 -12.78 12.60 18.20
CA GLY A 414 -13.05 11.17 18.35
C GLY A 414 -14.13 10.63 17.40
N VAL A 415 -14.12 9.32 17.19
CA VAL A 415 -15.01 8.59 16.28
C VAL A 415 -16.49 8.71 16.61
N GLN A 416 -16.82 8.98 17.88
CA GLN A 416 -18.18 9.21 18.36
C GLN A 416 -18.84 10.47 17.81
N LYS A 417 -18.06 11.46 17.38
CA LYS A 417 -18.58 12.67 16.72
C LYS A 417 -18.96 12.32 15.27
N ALA A 418 -20.23 12.55 14.92
CA ALA A 418 -20.65 12.39 13.52
C ALA A 418 -19.83 13.29 12.57
N PRO A 419 -19.30 12.77 11.46
CA PRO A 419 -18.46 13.53 10.51
C PRO A 419 -19.33 14.44 9.62
N ALA A 420 -20.16 15.26 10.26
CA ALA A 420 -21.07 16.22 9.63
C ALA A 420 -20.96 17.59 10.30
N ASN A 421 -21.48 18.61 9.61
CA ASN A 421 -21.25 20.02 9.91
C ASN A 421 -19.77 20.41 9.89
N GLU A 422 -18.99 19.72 9.05
CA GLU A 422 -17.56 19.94 8.83
C GLU A 422 -17.34 20.69 7.51
N VAL A 423 -16.46 21.70 7.52
CA VAL A 423 -16.14 22.51 6.35
C VAL A 423 -15.22 21.73 5.41
N LEU A 424 -15.53 21.75 4.11
CA LEU A 424 -14.66 21.23 3.06
C LEU A 424 -13.57 22.27 2.74
N ARG A 425 -12.33 21.79 2.62
CA ARG A 425 -11.17 22.58 2.21
C ARG A 425 -10.79 22.27 0.77
N GLY A 426 -10.30 23.28 0.04
CA GLY A 426 -9.86 23.08 -1.35
C GLY A 426 -10.99 22.91 -2.37
N VAL A 427 -12.24 23.18 -1.99
CA VAL A 427 -13.43 23.07 -2.84
C VAL A 427 -13.92 24.49 -3.17
N SER A 428 -14.05 24.78 -4.46
CA SER A 428 -14.51 26.08 -4.98
C SER A 428 -16.01 26.16 -5.23
N GLY A 429 -16.70 25.02 -5.37
CA GLY A 429 -18.13 24.97 -5.65
C GLY A 429 -18.68 23.55 -5.59
N LEU A 430 -19.97 23.44 -5.91
CA LEU A 430 -20.72 22.18 -5.98
C LEU A 430 -21.35 22.07 -7.37
N GLU A 431 -21.46 20.86 -7.91
CA GLU A 431 -22.10 20.61 -9.20
C GLU A 431 -23.62 20.90 -9.15
N VAL A 432 -24.25 20.54 -8.03
CA VAL A 432 -25.66 20.76 -7.76
C VAL A 432 -25.83 21.37 -6.38
N GLN A 433 -26.73 22.34 -6.26
CA GLN A 433 -27.11 22.92 -4.97
C GLN A 433 -28.53 22.49 -4.61
N TYR A 434 -28.63 21.47 -3.78
CA TYR A 434 -29.92 20.98 -3.29
C TYR A 434 -30.53 21.94 -2.27
N ASN A 435 -31.84 22.15 -2.36
CA ASN A 435 -32.61 22.93 -1.41
C ASN A 435 -33.07 22.08 -0.20
N ASN A 436 -33.80 22.71 0.75
CA ASN A 436 -34.26 21.99 1.95
C ASN A 436 -35.29 20.91 1.61
N GLY A 437 -36.22 21.16 0.68
CA GLY A 437 -37.24 20.17 0.31
C GLY A 437 -36.65 18.94 -0.36
N GLU A 438 -35.61 19.10 -1.17
CA GLU A 438 -34.87 17.98 -1.74
C GLU A 438 -34.10 17.21 -0.67
N GLN A 439 -33.51 17.90 0.30
CA GLN A 439 -32.84 17.28 1.44
C GLN A 439 -33.83 16.53 2.35
N ASP A 440 -35.05 17.02 2.51
CA ASP A 440 -36.11 16.37 3.31
C ASP A 440 -36.47 14.98 2.73
N ILE A 441 -36.22 14.75 1.45
CA ILE A 441 -36.38 13.44 0.78
C ILE A 441 -35.11 12.60 0.89
N LEU A 442 -33.96 13.18 0.59
CA LEU A 442 -32.69 12.45 0.46
C LEU A 442 -32.07 12.04 1.82
N ASN A 443 -32.15 12.91 2.83
CA ASN A 443 -31.56 12.64 4.14
C ASN A 443 -32.22 11.45 4.87
N PRO A 444 -33.57 11.33 4.92
CA PRO A 444 -34.21 10.15 5.51
C PRO A 444 -33.82 8.83 4.82
N ALA A 445 -33.55 8.89 3.52
CA ALA A 445 -33.10 7.75 2.75
C ALA A 445 -31.63 7.37 2.97
N GLY A 446 -30.83 8.19 3.68
CA GLY A 446 -29.43 7.94 3.95
C GLY A 446 -28.47 8.45 2.87
N VAL A 447 -28.90 9.45 2.09
CA VAL A 447 -28.00 10.23 1.20
C VAL A 447 -27.50 11.44 1.96
N ASN A 448 -26.19 11.52 2.15
CA ASN A 448 -25.55 12.61 2.88
C ASN A 448 -25.20 13.74 1.92
N LEU A 449 -25.91 14.86 2.03
CA LEU A 449 -25.68 16.00 1.15
C LEU A 449 -24.50 16.84 1.61
N ILE A 450 -23.79 17.38 0.64
CA ILE A 450 -22.81 18.45 0.82
C ILE A 450 -23.47 19.74 0.36
N ARG A 451 -23.48 20.74 1.22
CA ARG A 451 -24.22 22.00 0.97
C ARG A 451 -23.34 23.21 1.20
N HIS A 452 -23.63 24.25 0.43
CA HIS A 452 -23.01 25.55 0.63
C HIS A 452 -23.92 26.46 1.45
N PHE A 453 -23.35 27.05 2.52
CA PHE A 453 -24.04 28.02 3.39
C PHE A 453 -23.33 29.37 3.28
N THR A 454 -24.10 30.40 2.97
CA THR A 454 -23.57 31.77 2.85
C THR A 454 -22.93 32.21 4.16
N GLY A 455 -21.68 32.65 4.10
CA GLY A 455 -20.90 33.06 5.28
C GLY A 455 -20.33 31.92 6.12
N GLN A 456 -20.69 30.64 5.86
CA GLN A 456 -20.20 29.49 6.61
C GLN A 456 -19.44 28.47 5.75
N GLY A 457 -19.45 28.64 4.42
CA GLY A 457 -18.75 27.80 3.47
C GLY A 457 -19.48 26.50 3.12
N THR A 458 -18.80 25.64 2.37
CA THR A 458 -19.33 24.35 1.94
C THR A 458 -19.07 23.30 3.03
N ARG A 459 -20.13 22.57 3.41
CA ARG A 459 -20.10 21.63 4.54
C ARG A 459 -20.76 20.30 4.20
N VAL A 460 -20.28 19.23 4.85
CA VAL A 460 -21.02 17.96 4.93
C VAL A 460 -22.26 18.19 5.80
N TRP A 461 -23.45 17.88 5.27
CA TRP A 461 -24.72 18.16 5.93
C TRP A 461 -25.58 16.91 6.08
N GLY A 462 -24.98 15.79 6.42
CA GLY A 462 -25.61 14.50 6.69
C GLY A 462 -24.63 13.53 7.32
N ALA A 463 -25.14 12.59 8.12
CA ALA A 463 -24.33 11.61 8.84
C ALA A 463 -25.03 10.24 8.96
N ARG A 464 -25.72 9.82 7.91
CA ARG A 464 -26.47 8.57 7.89
C ARG A 464 -25.78 7.49 7.07
N THR A 465 -25.90 6.26 7.53
CA THR A 465 -25.50 5.07 6.80
C THR A 465 -26.54 4.74 5.72
N CYS A 466 -26.23 3.76 4.88
CA CYS A 466 -27.19 3.21 3.92
C CYS A 466 -28.12 2.15 4.54
N SER A 467 -28.16 1.99 5.88
CA SER A 467 -28.97 0.96 6.52
C SER A 467 -30.45 1.38 6.68
N SER A 468 -31.34 0.45 6.40
CA SER A 468 -32.76 0.51 6.75
C SER A 468 -33.01 0.30 8.24
N ASN A 469 -32.06 -0.31 8.97
CA ASN A 469 -32.17 -0.57 10.40
C ASN A 469 -31.91 0.72 11.21
N GLY A 470 -32.92 1.18 11.95
CA GLY A 470 -32.85 2.38 12.78
C GLY A 470 -31.79 2.37 13.88
N LEU A 471 -31.32 1.20 14.33
CA LEU A 471 -30.24 1.09 15.31
C LEU A 471 -28.88 1.49 14.70
N TRP A 472 -28.68 1.23 13.42
CA TRP A 472 -27.45 1.47 12.68
C TRP A 472 -27.55 2.68 11.74
N LYS A 473 -28.51 3.54 11.97
CA LYS A 473 -28.81 4.70 11.13
C LYS A 473 -27.64 5.68 10.99
N TYR A 474 -26.81 5.84 12.03
CA TYR A 474 -25.78 6.88 12.06
C TYR A 474 -24.37 6.34 11.85
N ILE A 475 -23.57 7.07 11.07
CA ILE A 475 -22.21 6.74 10.72
C ILE A 475 -21.32 6.63 11.97
N ASN A 476 -21.40 7.59 12.89
CA ASN A 476 -20.61 7.57 14.12
C ASN A 476 -20.93 6.36 15.01
N VAL A 477 -22.17 5.89 15.03
CA VAL A 477 -22.56 4.71 15.79
C VAL A 477 -21.87 3.47 15.21
N ARG A 478 -22.00 3.20 13.90
CA ARG A 478 -21.36 2.05 13.26
C ARG A 478 -19.84 2.12 13.42
N ARG A 479 -19.22 3.28 13.17
CA ARG A 479 -17.78 3.45 13.27
C ARG A 479 -17.25 3.32 14.71
N LEU A 480 -18.03 3.75 15.70
CA LEU A 480 -17.71 3.52 17.12
C LEU A 480 -17.71 2.01 17.46
N PHE A 481 -18.68 1.24 16.95
CA PHE A 481 -18.68 -0.21 17.13
C PHE A 481 -17.46 -0.85 16.49
N ILE A 482 -17.13 -0.50 15.23
CA ILE A 482 -15.91 -0.97 14.56
C ILE A 482 -14.67 -0.66 15.40
N PHE A 483 -14.57 0.56 15.93
CA PHE A 483 -13.46 0.97 16.80
C PHE A 483 -13.35 0.10 18.05
N VAL A 484 -14.47 -0.11 18.75
CA VAL A 484 -14.50 -0.92 19.99
C VAL A 484 -14.17 -2.38 19.68
N GLU A 485 -14.80 -2.95 18.65
CA GLU A 485 -14.58 -4.34 18.21
C GLU A 485 -13.11 -4.60 17.85
N GLN A 486 -12.50 -3.71 17.03
CA GLN A 486 -11.10 -3.86 16.62
C GLN A 486 -10.12 -3.59 17.78
N SER A 487 -10.42 -2.64 18.65
CA SER A 487 -9.58 -2.39 19.84
C SER A 487 -9.56 -3.58 20.78
N ILE A 488 -10.72 -4.18 21.05
CA ILE A 488 -10.83 -5.38 21.89
C ILE A 488 -10.13 -6.56 21.20
N LYS A 489 -10.41 -6.81 19.91
CA LYS A 489 -9.77 -7.88 19.14
C LYS A 489 -8.24 -7.79 19.24
N ASN A 490 -7.66 -6.63 18.94
CA ASN A 490 -6.21 -6.42 18.92
C ASN A 490 -5.60 -6.51 20.32
N GLY A 491 -6.27 -5.99 21.33
CA GLY A 491 -5.76 -5.93 22.69
C GLY A 491 -6.01 -7.19 23.54
N THR A 492 -6.72 -8.19 23.00
CA THR A 492 -6.99 -9.45 23.69
C THR A 492 -6.28 -10.66 23.06
N ASN A 493 -5.37 -10.47 22.11
CA ASN A 493 -4.61 -11.57 21.48
C ASN A 493 -3.84 -12.43 22.49
N TRP A 494 -3.41 -11.85 23.60
CA TRP A 494 -2.71 -12.55 24.68
C TRP A 494 -3.58 -13.60 25.41
N VAL A 495 -4.91 -13.57 25.23
CA VAL A 495 -5.84 -14.54 25.83
C VAL A 495 -5.77 -15.89 25.14
N VAL A 496 -5.34 -15.92 23.87
CA VAL A 496 -5.29 -17.13 23.07
C VAL A 496 -4.22 -18.07 23.64
N PHE A 497 -4.59 -19.34 23.84
CA PHE A 497 -3.79 -20.40 24.48
C PHE A 497 -3.58 -20.23 26.00
N GLU A 498 -4.18 -19.24 26.66
CA GLU A 498 -4.22 -19.18 28.12
C GLU A 498 -5.18 -20.23 28.68
N PRO A 499 -4.96 -20.78 29.89
CA PRO A 499 -5.87 -21.71 30.53
C PRO A 499 -7.27 -21.08 30.74
N ASN A 500 -8.32 -21.74 30.22
CA ASN A 500 -9.69 -21.23 30.23
C ASN A 500 -10.36 -21.45 31.59
N HIS A 501 -10.13 -20.57 32.58
CA HIS A 501 -10.61 -20.66 33.96
C HIS A 501 -10.93 -19.27 34.56
N GLU A 502 -11.52 -19.24 35.75
CA GLU A 502 -12.00 -18.02 36.39
C GLU A 502 -10.95 -16.89 36.53
N PRO A 503 -9.68 -17.12 36.88
CA PRO A 503 -8.65 -16.08 36.91
C PRO A 503 -8.42 -15.41 35.56
N LEU A 504 -8.46 -16.16 34.46
CA LEU A 504 -8.37 -15.59 33.11
C LEU A 504 -9.58 -14.71 32.82
N TRP A 505 -10.78 -15.20 33.09
CA TRP A 505 -12.02 -14.44 32.86
C TRP A 505 -12.02 -13.11 33.60
N ALA A 506 -11.61 -13.11 34.87
CA ALA A 506 -11.50 -11.89 35.65
C ALA A 506 -10.47 -10.90 35.10
N ARG A 507 -9.36 -11.40 34.56
CA ARG A 507 -8.33 -10.55 33.90
C ARG A 507 -8.86 -9.93 32.62
N VAL A 508 -9.51 -10.71 31.76
CA VAL A 508 -10.15 -10.23 30.52
C VAL A 508 -11.20 -9.18 30.85
N GLN A 509 -12.09 -9.46 31.81
CA GLN A 509 -13.13 -8.52 32.21
C GLN A 509 -12.55 -7.18 32.66
N ARG A 510 -11.54 -7.18 33.53
CA ARG A 510 -10.90 -5.95 34.03
C ARG A 510 -10.23 -5.16 32.88
N THR A 511 -9.60 -5.84 31.94
CA THR A 511 -8.93 -5.21 30.80
C THR A 511 -9.95 -4.50 29.90
N ILE A 512 -11.08 -5.16 29.59
CA ILE A 512 -12.15 -4.60 28.77
C ILE A 512 -12.88 -3.49 29.53
N ASP A 513 -13.14 -3.67 30.84
CA ASP A 513 -13.78 -2.65 31.68
C ASP A 513 -12.97 -1.35 31.74
N ALA A 514 -11.67 -1.45 31.94
CA ALA A 514 -10.76 -0.29 31.92
C ALA A 514 -10.78 0.46 30.57
N PHE A 515 -10.83 -0.29 29.47
CA PHE A 515 -10.93 0.29 28.12
C PHE A 515 -12.29 0.98 27.91
N LEU A 516 -13.39 0.31 28.17
CA LEU A 516 -14.74 0.88 27.97
C LEU A 516 -15.03 2.04 28.91
N THR A 517 -14.50 2.02 30.14
CA THR A 517 -14.57 3.14 31.08
C THR A 517 -13.85 4.37 30.49
N ARG A 518 -12.70 4.19 29.82
CA ARG A 518 -12.02 5.29 29.12
C ARG A 518 -12.87 5.82 27.95
N VAL A 519 -13.40 4.92 27.10
CA VAL A 519 -14.28 5.27 25.96
C VAL A 519 -15.51 6.04 26.44
N TRP A 520 -16.09 5.66 27.60
CA TRP A 520 -17.19 6.39 28.21
C TRP A 520 -16.77 7.77 28.73
N ARG A 521 -15.62 7.90 29.41
CA ARG A 521 -15.09 9.18 29.89
C ARG A 521 -14.79 10.15 28.75
N ASP A 522 -14.38 9.64 27.60
CA ASP A 522 -14.16 10.40 26.37
C ASP A 522 -15.48 10.85 25.71
N GLY A 523 -16.62 10.51 26.32
CA GLY A 523 -17.95 10.93 25.87
C GLY A 523 -18.51 10.14 24.68
N ALA A 524 -17.97 8.96 24.40
CA ALA A 524 -18.43 8.13 23.29
C ALA A 524 -19.65 7.25 23.65
N LEU A 525 -19.86 6.98 24.92
CA LEU A 525 -20.99 6.18 25.41
C LEU A 525 -21.95 7.06 26.24
N ALA A 526 -23.24 6.77 26.12
CA ALA A 526 -24.30 7.42 26.87
C ALA A 526 -24.41 6.82 28.28
N GLY A 527 -24.96 7.59 29.22
CA GLY A 527 -25.14 7.18 30.61
C GLY A 527 -24.36 8.07 31.59
N THR A 528 -24.89 8.24 32.79
CA THR A 528 -24.29 9.04 33.87
C THR A 528 -23.26 8.24 34.67
N SER A 529 -23.29 6.92 34.52
CA SER A 529 -22.38 5.98 35.18
C SER A 529 -21.89 4.92 34.18
N PRO A 530 -20.74 4.28 34.41
CA PRO A 530 -20.26 3.17 33.59
C PRO A 530 -21.28 2.04 33.43
N GLN A 531 -22.02 1.75 34.48
CA GLN A 531 -23.05 0.67 34.52
C GLN A 531 -24.24 0.94 33.58
N GLU A 532 -24.54 2.22 33.30
CA GLU A 532 -25.55 2.61 32.31
C GLU A 532 -24.96 2.62 30.87
N ALA A 533 -23.66 2.84 30.76
CA ALA A 533 -22.99 3.01 29.50
C ALA A 533 -22.60 1.69 28.79
N PHE A 534 -22.25 0.67 29.59
CA PHE A 534 -21.86 -0.63 29.05
C PHE A 534 -22.02 -1.75 30.09
N TYR A 535 -22.06 -2.99 29.62
CA TYR A 535 -21.94 -4.18 30.45
C TYR A 535 -21.01 -5.21 29.84
N ILE A 536 -20.38 -6.03 30.70
CA ILE A 536 -19.46 -7.09 30.30
C ILE A 536 -19.86 -8.34 31.08
N ASN A 537 -20.27 -9.38 30.36
CA ASN A 537 -20.60 -10.68 30.94
C ASN A 537 -19.60 -11.72 30.40
N ILE A 538 -18.87 -12.34 31.31
CA ILE A 538 -17.93 -13.42 31.03
C ILE A 538 -17.95 -14.42 32.20
N GLY A 539 -18.05 -15.68 31.90
CA GLY A 539 -18.08 -16.73 32.93
C GLY A 539 -19.10 -17.81 32.63
N ARG A 540 -19.52 -18.54 33.69
CA ARG A 540 -20.49 -19.66 33.58
C ARG A 540 -21.90 -19.24 33.13
N GLN A 541 -22.21 -17.97 33.14
CA GLN A 541 -23.46 -17.42 32.59
C GLN A 541 -23.44 -17.23 31.08
N THR A 542 -22.26 -17.18 30.48
CA THR A 542 -22.07 -17.03 29.03
C THR A 542 -21.48 -18.28 28.37
N MET A 543 -20.94 -19.20 29.15
CA MET A 543 -20.29 -20.43 28.70
C MET A 543 -20.85 -21.66 29.40
N THR A 544 -21.15 -22.68 28.64
CA THR A 544 -21.43 -24.03 29.13
C THR A 544 -20.13 -24.77 29.45
N GLN A 545 -20.21 -25.92 30.14
CA GLN A 545 -19.04 -26.76 30.35
C GLN A 545 -18.46 -27.27 28.98
N ASP A 546 -19.34 -27.58 28.02
CA ASP A 546 -18.93 -27.97 26.68
C ASP A 546 -18.15 -26.88 25.94
N ASP A 547 -18.50 -25.59 26.13
CA ASP A 547 -17.73 -24.46 25.58
C ASP A 547 -16.33 -24.42 26.18
N ILE A 548 -16.22 -24.59 27.49
CA ILE A 548 -14.94 -24.57 28.20
C ILE A 548 -14.06 -25.74 27.76
N ASP A 549 -14.64 -26.95 27.69
CA ASP A 549 -13.93 -28.19 27.30
C ASP A 549 -13.47 -28.13 25.84
N ASN A 550 -14.19 -27.43 24.96
CA ASN A 550 -13.81 -27.18 23.57
C ASN A 550 -12.93 -25.92 23.39
N GLY A 551 -12.41 -25.35 24.48
CA GLY A 551 -11.50 -24.20 24.42
C GLY A 551 -12.17 -22.88 24.02
N ARG A 552 -13.50 -22.78 24.09
CA ARG A 552 -14.23 -21.55 23.76
C ARG A 552 -14.35 -20.65 24.99
N LEU A 553 -13.90 -19.40 24.86
CA LEU A 553 -14.13 -18.34 25.84
C LEU A 553 -15.11 -17.33 25.23
N ILE A 554 -16.29 -17.16 25.85
CA ILE A 554 -17.35 -16.29 25.35
C ILE A 554 -17.55 -15.14 26.31
N CYS A 555 -17.28 -13.93 25.81
CA CYS A 555 -17.52 -12.66 26.49
C CYS A 555 -18.61 -11.89 25.74
N VAL A 556 -19.68 -11.53 26.45
CA VAL A 556 -20.79 -10.75 25.90
C VAL A 556 -20.65 -9.31 26.36
N ILE A 557 -20.56 -8.38 25.43
CA ILE A 557 -20.36 -6.95 25.70
C ILE A 557 -21.53 -6.17 25.08
N GLY A 558 -22.19 -5.31 25.88
CA GLY A 558 -23.14 -4.34 25.35
C GLY A 558 -22.68 -2.93 25.65
N ILE A 559 -22.83 -2.05 24.66
CA ILE A 559 -22.49 -0.62 24.78
C ILE A 559 -23.66 0.26 24.36
N ALA A 560 -23.82 1.41 24.98
CA ALA A 560 -24.83 2.42 24.68
C ALA A 560 -24.17 3.60 23.94
N PRO A 561 -24.15 3.61 22.58
CA PRO A 561 -23.46 4.66 21.82
C PRO A 561 -24.21 5.99 21.91
N VAL A 562 -23.48 7.11 21.92
CA VAL A 562 -24.07 8.42 21.76
C VAL A 562 -24.57 8.61 20.31
N LYS A 563 -25.75 9.24 20.17
CA LYS A 563 -26.34 9.60 18.88
C LYS A 563 -26.19 11.09 18.62
N PRO A 564 -26.00 11.53 17.36
CA PRO A 564 -25.89 12.95 17.07
C PRO A 564 -27.25 13.66 17.25
N ALA A 565 -27.21 14.93 17.65
CA ALA A 565 -28.37 15.82 17.56
C ALA A 565 -28.53 16.23 16.08
N GLU A 566 -29.41 15.56 15.36
CA GLU A 566 -29.69 15.84 13.94
C GLU A 566 -30.71 16.98 13.81
N PHE A 567 -31.68 17.05 14.74
CA PHE A 567 -32.71 18.08 14.74
C PHE A 567 -32.67 18.88 16.05
N VAL A 568 -32.50 20.19 15.93
CA VAL A 568 -32.53 21.12 17.05
C VAL A 568 -33.79 21.96 16.97
N ILE A 569 -34.70 21.81 17.94
CA ILE A 569 -36.00 22.46 17.94
C ILE A 569 -36.03 23.48 19.08
N PHE A 570 -36.13 24.75 18.76
CA PHE A 570 -36.39 25.82 19.72
C PHE A 570 -37.87 26.18 19.69
N ARG A 571 -38.54 26.07 20.84
CA ARG A 571 -39.91 26.53 21.01
C ARG A 571 -39.89 27.90 21.65
N ILE A 572 -40.24 28.92 20.92
CA ILE A 572 -40.29 30.32 21.38
C ILE A 572 -41.74 30.66 21.62
N THR A 573 -42.07 31.02 22.84
CA THR A 573 -43.42 31.51 23.18
C THR A 573 -43.36 32.98 23.55
N GLN A 574 -44.34 33.75 23.13
CA GLN A 574 -44.48 35.13 23.58
C GLN A 574 -44.95 35.13 25.03
N LYS A 575 -44.14 35.72 25.93
CA LYS A 575 -44.54 35.96 27.31
C LYS A 575 -45.38 37.25 27.32
N THR A 576 -46.68 37.16 27.48
CA THR A 576 -47.53 38.32 27.81
C THR A 576 -47.14 38.77 29.22
N GLY A 577 -46.78 40.04 29.39
CA GLY A 577 -46.53 40.63 30.67
C GLY A 577 -47.78 40.45 31.55
N SER A 578 -47.64 39.73 32.65
CA SER A 578 -48.65 39.83 33.70
C SER A 578 -48.50 41.21 34.35
N GLU A 579 -49.59 41.96 34.38
CA GLU A 579 -49.73 43.12 35.26
C GLU A 579 -49.43 42.81 36.69
#